data_1381a97beb6455d9e4a6ea5f6604f6c3
#
_entry.id   1381a97beb6455d9e4a6ea5f6604f6c3
#
_cell.length_a   1.000
_cell.length_b   1.000
_cell.length_c   1.000
_cell.angle_alpha   90.00
_cell.angle_beta   90.00
_cell.angle_gamma   90.00
#
_symmetry.space_group_name_H-M   'P 1'
#
loop_
_entity.id
_entity.type
_entity.pdbx_description
1 polymer ?
#
loop_
_entity_poly.entity_id
_entity_poly.type
_entity_poly.pdbx_seq_one_letter_code
_entity_poly.pdbx_strand_id
1 'polypeptide(L)'
;MTVTDEPPVQLSLGVAAARTLATTTKTPPQMRAITPRWLLTQLPWVDVPAGTYRVNRRLTYTLGDGKLTFYTTGTHVHVVPAELTELQLLRGFSDETALTALAEAFEQREYDPGATLVTEGTPLDTLVLIAHGKVTRHRTGPYGDDTTLTTATDGDHLGADLLARNDTTWEFTARAATRVTALALPA
;
A
#
# COMPACT_ATOMS: atom_id res chain seq x y z
N MET A 1 -43.53 -48.44 -0.80
CA MET A 1 -43.45 -47.05 -1.24
C MET A 1 -42.77 -46.28 -0.11
N THR A 2 -41.49 -46.19 -0.16
CA THR A 2 -40.66 -45.47 0.84
C THR A 2 -40.61 -44.02 0.41
N VAL A 3 -41.24 -43.13 1.17
CA VAL A 3 -41.13 -41.69 1.01
C VAL A 3 -39.78 -41.32 1.56
N THR A 4 -38.88 -40.92 0.69
CA THR A 4 -37.57 -40.32 1.07
C THR A 4 -37.88 -38.92 1.59
N ASP A 5 -37.77 -38.75 2.91
CA ASP A 5 -37.86 -37.43 3.56
C ASP A 5 -36.54 -36.66 3.28
N GLU A 6 -36.55 -35.92 2.18
CA GLU A 6 -35.44 -35.02 1.82
C GLU A 6 -35.55 -33.78 2.71
N PRO A 7 -34.52 -33.46 3.50
CA PRO A 7 -34.62 -32.30 4.38
C PRO A 7 -34.79 -31.02 3.54
N PRO A 8 -35.62 -30.08 4.00
CA PRO A 8 -35.91 -28.86 3.28
C PRO A 8 -34.64 -28.11 2.96
N VAL A 9 -34.44 -27.75 1.70
CA VAL A 9 -33.32 -26.94 1.24
C VAL A 9 -33.37 -25.62 1.98
N GLN A 10 -32.39 -25.39 2.86
CA GLN A 10 -32.25 -24.12 3.58
C GLN A 10 -31.88 -23.03 2.58
N LEU A 11 -32.83 -22.17 2.21
CA LEU A 11 -32.64 -21.04 1.31
C LEU A 11 -31.96 -19.84 1.99
N SER A 12 -31.76 -19.92 3.32
CA SER A 12 -31.07 -18.89 4.10
C SER A 12 -29.85 -19.46 4.85
N LEU A 13 -28.79 -18.70 4.90
CA LEU A 13 -27.61 -19.06 5.69
C LEU A 13 -27.96 -19.13 7.18
N GLY A 14 -27.62 -20.25 7.83
CA GLY A 14 -27.70 -20.36 9.28
C GLY A 14 -26.80 -19.30 9.98
N VAL A 15 -27.18 -18.93 11.21
CA VAL A 15 -26.47 -17.89 12.00
C VAL A 15 -24.97 -18.17 12.11
N ALA A 16 -24.56 -19.44 12.26
CA ALA A 16 -23.15 -19.83 12.32
C ALA A 16 -22.42 -19.56 10.99
N ALA A 17 -23.05 -19.93 9.86
CA ALA A 17 -22.49 -19.67 8.53
C ALA A 17 -22.45 -18.18 8.21
N ALA A 18 -23.47 -17.41 8.61
CA ALA A 18 -23.48 -15.96 8.49
C ALA A 18 -22.39 -15.29 9.35
N ARG A 19 -22.12 -15.80 10.55
CA ARG A 19 -20.99 -15.35 11.39
C ARG A 19 -19.66 -15.60 10.72
N THR A 20 -19.45 -16.76 10.13
CA THR A 20 -18.23 -17.10 9.39
C THR A 20 -18.05 -16.21 8.17
N LEU A 21 -19.10 -15.89 7.45
CA LEU A 21 -19.09 -14.95 6.33
C LEU A 21 -18.82 -13.51 6.77
N ALA A 22 -19.31 -13.10 7.94
CA ALA A 22 -19.06 -11.78 8.50
C ALA A 22 -17.61 -11.63 9.01
N THR A 23 -16.96 -12.72 9.40
CA THR A 23 -15.57 -12.75 9.86
C THR A 23 -14.58 -12.94 8.73
N THR A 24 -14.94 -13.69 7.69
CA THR A 24 -14.17 -13.80 6.44
C THR A 24 -14.57 -12.66 5.50
N THR A 25 -14.01 -11.50 5.72
CA THR A 25 -14.40 -10.33 4.95
C THR A 25 -14.02 -10.43 3.48
N LYS A 26 -15.00 -10.69 2.65
CA LYS A 26 -14.98 -10.31 1.23
C LYS A 26 -15.40 -8.85 1.02
N THR A 27 -15.70 -8.13 2.09
CA THR A 27 -16.09 -6.71 2.02
C THR A 27 -14.83 -5.85 1.91
N PRO A 28 -14.75 -4.97 0.91
CA PRO A 28 -13.64 -4.05 0.80
C PRO A 28 -13.41 -3.30 2.13
N PRO A 29 -12.17 -3.09 2.56
CA PRO A 29 -11.85 -2.41 3.82
C PRO A 29 -12.50 -1.03 3.96
N GLN A 30 -12.77 -0.38 2.83
CA GLN A 30 -13.40 0.93 2.74
C GLN A 30 -14.80 0.99 3.35
N MET A 31 -15.62 -0.06 3.21
CA MET A 31 -16.95 -0.06 3.83
C MET A 31 -16.90 -0.09 5.35
N ARG A 32 -15.90 -0.71 5.95
CA ARG A 32 -15.74 -0.71 7.43
C ARG A 32 -15.18 0.59 7.97
N ALA A 33 -14.39 1.31 7.20
CA ALA A 33 -13.90 2.63 7.58
C ALA A 33 -15.00 3.69 7.55
N ILE A 34 -16.02 3.49 6.72
CA ILE A 34 -17.11 4.45 6.49
C ILE A 34 -18.36 4.11 7.31
N THR A 35 -18.61 2.81 7.57
CA THR A 35 -19.82 2.39 8.29
C THR A 35 -19.58 2.45 9.80
N PRO A 36 -20.29 3.31 10.54
CA PRO A 36 -20.18 3.38 11.98
C PRO A 36 -20.49 2.03 12.63
N ARG A 37 -19.72 1.66 13.65
CA ARG A 37 -19.82 0.35 14.32
C ARG A 37 -21.24 0.10 14.91
N TRP A 38 -21.91 1.15 15.38
CA TRP A 38 -23.26 1.06 15.92
C TRP A 38 -24.29 0.67 14.85
N LEU A 39 -24.08 1.04 13.57
CA LEU A 39 -24.96 0.68 12.47
C LEU A 39 -24.87 -0.82 12.16
N LEU A 40 -23.68 -1.42 12.32
CA LEU A 40 -23.49 -2.86 12.12
C LEU A 40 -24.23 -3.70 13.18
N THR A 41 -24.42 -3.16 14.39
CA THR A 41 -25.15 -3.86 15.46
C THR A 41 -26.66 -3.90 15.22
N GLN A 42 -27.18 -3.06 14.33
CA GLN A 42 -28.60 -3.00 13.99
C GLN A 42 -28.99 -3.96 12.85
N LEU A 43 -28.01 -4.61 12.22
CA LEU A 43 -28.28 -5.61 11.20
C LEU A 43 -28.73 -6.91 11.88
N PRO A 44 -29.94 -7.45 11.55
CA PRO A 44 -30.54 -8.57 12.28
C PRO A 44 -29.77 -9.90 12.17
N TRP A 45 -28.80 -9.96 11.27
CA TRP A 45 -27.96 -11.15 11.04
C TRP A 45 -26.50 -10.99 11.51
N VAL A 46 -26.16 -9.84 12.09
CA VAL A 46 -24.80 -9.56 12.59
C VAL A 46 -24.84 -9.42 14.09
N ASP A 47 -24.45 -10.46 14.80
CA ASP A 47 -24.14 -10.36 16.21
C ASP A 47 -22.69 -9.85 16.32
N VAL A 48 -22.54 -8.58 16.75
CA VAL A 48 -21.25 -7.93 16.99
C VAL A 48 -20.99 -7.89 18.49
N PRO A 49 -20.39 -8.93 19.09
CA PRO A 49 -20.04 -8.89 20.49
C PRO A 49 -19.08 -7.71 20.75
N ALA A 50 -19.17 -7.09 21.90
CA ALA A 50 -18.23 -6.07 22.33
C ALA A 50 -16.82 -6.68 22.40
N GLY A 51 -15.89 -6.24 21.56
CA GLY A 51 -14.53 -6.77 21.51
C GLY A 51 -13.71 -6.19 20.35
N THR A 52 -12.41 -6.46 20.40
CA THR A 52 -11.50 -6.11 19.29
C THR A 52 -11.50 -7.23 18.29
N TYR A 53 -11.96 -6.97 17.08
CA TYR A 53 -11.90 -7.94 15.99
C TYR A 53 -10.54 -7.87 15.30
N ARG A 54 -9.83 -9.00 15.23
CA ARG A 54 -8.77 -9.19 14.26
C ARG A 54 -9.42 -9.49 12.92
N VAL A 55 -9.36 -8.53 12.02
CA VAL A 55 -9.67 -8.79 10.61
C VAL A 55 -8.40 -9.37 10.00
N ASN A 56 -8.44 -10.64 9.59
CA ASN A 56 -7.44 -11.18 8.69
C ASN A 56 -7.62 -10.45 7.35
N ARG A 57 -6.88 -9.37 7.16
CA ARG A 57 -6.81 -8.70 5.87
C ARG A 57 -6.05 -9.62 4.92
N ARG A 58 -6.72 -10.14 3.92
CA ARG A 58 -6.04 -10.74 2.80
C ARG A 58 -5.34 -9.62 2.07
N LEU A 59 -4.03 -9.67 1.98
CA LEU A 59 -3.27 -8.78 1.12
C LEU A 59 -3.66 -9.15 -0.31
N THR A 60 -4.25 -8.22 -1.04
CA THR A 60 -4.56 -8.37 -2.46
C THR A 60 -3.74 -7.32 -3.18
N TYR A 61 -2.94 -7.74 -4.13
CA TYR A 61 -2.14 -6.88 -4.99
C TYR A 61 -2.31 -7.31 -6.44
N THR A 62 -2.02 -6.42 -7.37
CA THR A 62 -2.13 -6.64 -8.81
C THR A 62 -0.79 -6.32 -9.44
N LEU A 63 -0.15 -7.30 -10.08
CA LEU A 63 1.08 -7.06 -10.83
C LEU A 63 0.75 -6.43 -12.20
N GLY A 64 1.56 -5.49 -12.64
CA GLY A 64 1.46 -4.86 -13.95
C GLY A 64 0.63 -3.57 -13.98
N ASP A 65 0.23 -3.03 -12.82
CA ASP A 65 -0.48 -1.75 -12.72
C ASP A 65 0.45 -0.53 -12.53
N GLY A 66 1.76 -0.78 -12.38
CA GLY A 66 2.79 0.24 -12.18
C GLY A 66 2.78 0.87 -10.78
N LYS A 67 2.08 0.27 -9.82
CA LYS A 67 1.99 0.71 -8.43
C LYS A 67 2.53 -0.34 -7.49
N LEU A 68 3.15 0.11 -6.40
CA LEU A 68 3.66 -0.75 -5.35
C LEU A 68 2.63 -0.87 -4.22
N THR A 69 2.41 -2.09 -3.74
CA THR A 69 1.54 -2.37 -2.59
C THR A 69 2.37 -2.56 -1.34
N PHE A 70 1.87 -1.99 -0.25
CA PHE A 70 2.50 -2.05 1.06
C PHE A 70 1.58 -2.75 2.07
N TYR A 71 2.18 -3.39 3.05
CA TYR A 71 1.48 -3.94 4.20
C TYR A 71 2.12 -3.47 5.50
N THR A 72 1.35 -3.44 6.57
CA THR A 72 1.82 -2.95 7.86
C THR A 72 1.87 -4.07 8.89
N THR A 73 2.99 -4.22 9.59
CA THR A 73 3.15 -5.11 10.72
C THR A 73 3.46 -4.29 11.96
N GLY A 74 2.47 -4.13 12.85
CA GLY A 74 2.58 -3.21 13.98
C GLY A 74 2.65 -1.76 13.50
N THR A 75 3.80 -1.10 13.71
CA THR A 75 4.08 0.28 13.26
C THR A 75 4.96 0.32 12.01
N HIS A 76 5.47 -0.82 11.56
CA HIS A 76 6.38 -0.91 10.42
C HIS A 76 5.62 -1.20 9.13
N VAL A 77 5.98 -0.47 8.09
CA VAL A 77 5.48 -0.64 6.73
C VAL A 77 6.49 -1.44 5.93
N HIS A 78 6.00 -2.37 5.13
CA HIS A 78 6.80 -3.21 4.25
C HIS A 78 6.23 -3.18 2.85
N VAL A 79 7.08 -3.23 1.84
CA VAL A 79 6.67 -3.43 0.45
C VAL A 79 6.45 -4.92 0.18
N VAL A 80 5.49 -5.26 -0.68
CA VAL A 80 5.30 -6.65 -1.15
C VAL A 80 6.47 -7.01 -2.07
N PRO A 81 7.30 -8.03 -1.75
CA PRO A 81 8.51 -8.33 -2.53
C PRO A 81 8.25 -8.55 -4.02
N ALA A 82 7.18 -9.27 -4.36
CA ALA A 82 6.81 -9.56 -5.76
C ALA A 82 6.52 -8.29 -6.56
N GLU A 83 6.00 -7.22 -5.92
CA GLU A 83 5.69 -5.97 -6.60
C GLU A 83 6.90 -5.07 -6.84
N LEU A 84 8.06 -5.37 -6.29
CA LEU A 84 9.29 -4.70 -6.69
C LEU A 84 9.59 -4.89 -8.19
N THR A 85 9.01 -5.90 -8.82
CA THR A 85 9.07 -6.09 -10.28
C THR A 85 8.31 -5.03 -11.08
N GLU A 86 7.50 -4.18 -10.45
CA GLU A 86 6.91 -2.99 -11.05
C GLU A 86 7.96 -1.91 -11.34
N LEU A 87 9.05 -1.89 -10.58
CA LEU A 87 10.19 -1.05 -10.90
C LEU A 87 10.78 -1.49 -12.25
N GLN A 88 10.90 -0.54 -13.18
CA GLN A 88 11.27 -0.81 -14.57
C GLN A 88 12.51 -1.71 -14.73
N LEU A 89 13.50 -1.56 -13.87
CA LEU A 89 14.75 -2.33 -13.91
C LEU A 89 14.64 -3.72 -13.32
N LEU A 90 13.67 -3.97 -12.47
CA LEU A 90 13.41 -5.28 -11.89
C LEU A 90 12.32 -6.04 -12.66
N ARG A 91 11.81 -5.44 -13.73
CA ARG A 91 10.77 -6.06 -14.56
C ARG A 91 11.25 -7.37 -15.19
N GLY A 92 10.53 -8.46 -14.87
CA GLY A 92 10.91 -9.80 -15.31
C GLY A 92 11.94 -10.51 -14.43
N PHE A 93 12.38 -9.89 -13.34
CA PHE A 93 13.21 -10.54 -12.34
C PHE A 93 12.37 -11.54 -11.53
N SER A 94 12.84 -12.79 -11.39
CA SER A 94 12.04 -13.89 -10.84
C SER A 94 12.63 -14.55 -9.59
N ASP A 95 13.76 -14.07 -9.09
CA ASP A 95 14.35 -14.60 -7.84
C ASP A 95 13.63 -14.02 -6.62
N GLU A 96 12.70 -14.80 -6.06
CA GLU A 96 11.91 -14.41 -4.88
C GLU A 96 12.78 -14.18 -3.64
N THR A 97 13.91 -14.89 -3.51
CA THR A 97 14.82 -14.73 -2.37
C THR A 97 15.50 -13.38 -2.42
N ALA A 98 15.99 -12.99 -3.60
CA ALA A 98 16.60 -11.70 -3.81
C ALA A 98 15.60 -10.55 -3.68
N LEU A 99 14.37 -10.72 -4.20
CA LEU A 99 13.31 -9.71 -4.01
C LEU A 99 12.93 -9.54 -2.54
N THR A 100 12.89 -10.63 -1.78
CA THR A 100 12.60 -10.57 -0.33
C THR A 100 13.72 -9.85 0.41
N ALA A 101 14.97 -10.20 0.15
CA ALA A 101 16.13 -9.53 0.76
C ALA A 101 16.17 -8.03 0.41
N LEU A 102 15.83 -7.67 -0.85
CA LEU A 102 15.73 -6.28 -1.27
C LEU A 102 14.59 -5.55 -0.54
N ALA A 103 13.43 -6.18 -0.38
CA ALA A 103 12.30 -5.60 0.35
C ALA A 103 12.62 -5.36 1.83
N GLU A 104 13.43 -6.21 2.45
CA GLU A 104 13.88 -6.07 3.84
C GLU A 104 14.96 -5.00 4.02
N ALA A 105 15.69 -4.63 2.97
CA ALA A 105 16.72 -3.60 3.00
C ALA A 105 16.18 -2.18 3.03
N PHE A 106 14.89 -1.99 2.78
CA PHE A 106 14.27 -0.67 2.85
C PHE A 106 14.07 -0.19 4.29
N GLU A 107 14.42 1.07 4.53
CA GLU A 107 14.22 1.76 5.80
C GLU A 107 12.97 2.64 5.77
N GLN A 108 12.10 2.51 6.77
CA GLN A 108 10.95 3.41 6.91
C GLN A 108 11.38 4.80 7.35
N ARG A 109 10.87 5.83 6.66
CA ARG A 109 11.07 7.24 6.97
C ARG A 109 9.73 7.97 6.98
N GLU A 110 9.56 8.86 7.96
CA GLU A 110 8.38 9.70 8.10
C GLU A 110 8.73 11.14 7.75
N TYR A 111 7.84 11.82 7.02
CA TYR A 111 8.00 13.21 6.63
C TYR A 111 6.74 13.99 6.98
N ASP A 112 6.91 15.11 7.68
CA ASP A 112 5.82 16.04 7.93
C ASP A 112 5.49 16.85 6.67
N PRO A 113 4.26 17.41 6.58
CA PRO A 113 3.89 18.30 5.47
C PRO A 113 4.88 19.45 5.30
N GLY A 114 5.35 19.67 4.07
CA GLY A 114 6.36 20.66 3.73
C GLY A 114 7.81 20.17 3.82
N ALA A 115 8.07 19.01 4.44
CA ALA A 115 9.42 18.47 4.51
C ALA A 115 9.94 18.07 3.11
N THR A 116 11.24 18.30 2.88
CA THR A 116 11.93 17.92 1.65
C THR A 116 12.45 16.50 1.76
N LEU A 117 12.07 15.65 0.81
CA LEU A 117 12.53 14.26 0.71
C LEU A 117 13.86 14.19 -0.02
N VAL A 118 13.94 14.87 -1.16
CA VAL A 118 15.12 14.93 -2.03
C VAL A 118 15.24 16.33 -2.62
N THR A 119 16.46 16.74 -2.96
CA THR A 119 16.77 18.09 -3.47
C THR A 119 17.38 17.99 -4.87
N GLU A 120 16.92 18.82 -5.79
CA GLU A 120 17.47 18.96 -7.15
C GLU A 120 18.97 19.22 -7.09
N GLY A 121 19.75 18.56 -7.97
CA GLY A 121 21.18 18.69 -8.08
C GLY A 121 22.01 17.91 -7.04
N THR A 122 21.39 17.34 -6.00
CA THR A 122 22.10 16.43 -5.09
C THR A 122 22.29 15.05 -5.74
N PRO A 123 23.30 14.27 -5.31
CA PRO A 123 23.50 12.93 -5.82
C PRO A 123 22.22 12.08 -5.67
N LEU A 124 21.92 11.29 -6.68
CA LEU A 124 20.84 10.30 -6.62
C LEU A 124 21.42 9.05 -5.93
N ASP A 125 21.30 9.02 -4.61
CA ASP A 125 21.87 8.00 -3.72
C ASP A 125 20.80 7.19 -2.96
N THR A 126 19.53 7.43 -3.26
CA THR A 126 18.44 6.81 -2.52
C THR A 126 17.26 6.53 -3.44
N LEU A 127 16.76 5.28 -3.43
CA LEU A 127 15.46 4.94 -3.99
C LEU A 127 14.40 5.13 -2.91
N VAL A 128 13.36 5.88 -3.22
CA VAL A 128 12.27 6.17 -2.28
C VAL A 128 10.95 5.63 -2.82
N LEU A 129 10.29 4.76 -2.04
CA LEU A 129 8.95 4.24 -2.31
C LEU A 129 7.96 4.99 -1.41
N ILE A 130 6.85 5.46 -1.98
CA ILE A 130 5.82 6.19 -1.22
C ILE A 130 4.77 5.20 -0.74
N ALA A 131 4.83 4.84 0.53
CA ALA A 131 3.88 3.91 1.13
C ALA A 131 2.55 4.59 1.48
N HIS A 132 2.61 5.86 1.91
CA HIS A 132 1.41 6.64 2.22
C HIS A 132 1.69 8.13 2.09
N GLY A 133 0.71 8.87 1.58
CA GLY A 133 0.76 10.32 1.48
C GLY A 133 0.96 10.84 0.05
N LYS A 134 1.23 12.13 -0.06
CA LYS A 134 1.40 12.82 -1.34
C LYS A 134 2.71 13.61 -1.33
N VAL A 135 3.46 13.47 -2.40
CA VAL A 135 4.74 14.16 -2.62
C VAL A 135 4.66 14.95 -3.91
N THR A 136 4.94 16.24 -3.87
CA THR A 136 5.01 17.08 -5.06
C THR A 136 6.45 17.18 -5.55
N ARG A 137 6.66 17.05 -6.85
CA ARG A 137 7.94 17.25 -7.52
C ARG A 137 7.99 18.64 -8.08
N HIS A 138 9.05 19.37 -7.76
CA HIS A 138 9.27 20.74 -8.21
C HIS A 138 10.60 20.83 -8.94
N ARG A 139 10.66 21.71 -9.92
CA ARG A 139 11.91 22.12 -10.56
C ARG A 139 12.06 23.62 -10.46
N THR A 140 13.23 24.07 -10.10
CA THR A 140 13.54 25.50 -10.08
C THR A 140 13.91 25.95 -11.48
N GLY A 141 13.14 26.86 -12.04
CA GLY A 141 13.43 27.46 -13.34
C GLY A 141 14.63 28.40 -13.31
N PRO A 142 15.18 28.79 -14.49
CA PRO A 142 16.36 29.62 -14.60
C PRO A 142 16.19 31.03 -13.99
N TYR A 143 14.97 31.46 -13.71
CA TYR A 143 14.65 32.74 -13.08
C TYR A 143 14.27 32.60 -11.59
N GLY A 144 14.44 31.40 -11.01
CA GLY A 144 14.15 31.14 -9.59
C GLY A 144 12.68 30.83 -9.30
N ASP A 145 11.84 30.69 -10.33
CA ASP A 145 10.46 30.24 -10.20
C ASP A 145 10.39 28.74 -9.92
N ASP A 146 9.53 28.36 -8.99
CA ASP A 146 9.34 26.96 -8.59
C ASP A 146 8.14 26.38 -9.35
N THR A 147 8.40 25.47 -10.28
CA THR A 147 7.37 24.85 -11.11
C THR A 147 7.05 23.47 -10.60
N THR A 148 5.78 23.21 -10.27
CA THR A 148 5.32 21.85 -9.90
C THR A 148 5.22 20.98 -11.16
N LEU A 149 5.99 19.91 -11.21
CA LEU A 149 6.01 18.97 -12.34
C LEU A 149 4.88 17.94 -12.23
N THR A 150 4.86 17.20 -11.12
CA THR A 150 3.92 16.10 -10.89
C THR A 150 3.70 15.90 -9.40
N THR A 151 2.67 15.15 -9.06
CA THR A 151 2.44 14.67 -7.70
C THR A 151 2.55 13.15 -7.68
N ALA A 152 3.41 12.63 -6.84
CA ALA A 152 3.50 11.21 -6.54
C ALA A 152 2.63 10.88 -5.32
N THR A 153 2.01 9.70 -5.33
CA THR A 153 1.05 9.24 -4.33
C THR A 153 1.40 7.83 -3.84
N ASP A 154 0.55 7.27 -3.00
CA ASP A 154 0.69 5.88 -2.52
C ASP A 154 0.95 4.92 -3.70
N GLY A 155 1.96 4.08 -3.56
CA GLY A 155 2.40 3.13 -4.59
C GLY A 155 3.40 3.69 -5.60
N ASP A 156 3.65 5.00 -5.63
CA ASP A 156 4.66 5.60 -6.51
C ASP A 156 6.08 5.47 -5.91
N HIS A 157 7.05 5.72 -6.76
CA HIS A 157 8.47 5.69 -6.39
C HIS A 157 9.22 6.89 -6.96
N LEU A 158 10.35 7.24 -6.33
CA LEU A 158 11.29 8.27 -6.77
C LEU A 158 12.69 7.67 -6.84
N GLY A 159 13.46 8.01 -7.86
CA GLY A 159 14.85 7.60 -7.98
C GLY A 159 15.04 6.17 -8.49
N ALA A 160 14.09 5.61 -9.25
CA ALA A 160 14.26 4.29 -9.87
C ALA A 160 15.49 4.22 -10.79
N ASP A 161 15.93 5.36 -11.34
CA ASP A 161 17.13 5.47 -12.17
C ASP A 161 18.44 5.15 -11.40
N LEU A 162 18.40 5.21 -10.06
CA LEU A 162 19.52 4.80 -9.21
C LEU A 162 19.96 3.37 -9.49
N LEU A 163 19.00 2.49 -9.72
CA LEU A 163 19.27 1.09 -10.03
C LEU A 163 19.92 0.90 -11.41
N ALA A 164 19.86 1.93 -12.28
CA ALA A 164 20.39 1.89 -13.64
C ALA A 164 21.74 2.58 -13.81
N ARG A 165 22.06 3.60 -13.01
CA ARG A 165 23.16 4.51 -13.22
C ARG A 165 23.77 4.98 -11.91
N ASN A 166 25.08 4.86 -11.80
CA ASN A 166 25.80 5.19 -10.55
C ASN A 166 26.22 6.68 -10.40
N ASP A 167 26.01 7.54 -11.42
CA ASP A 167 26.48 8.94 -11.42
C ASP A 167 25.38 9.90 -11.91
N THR A 168 24.20 9.83 -11.32
CA THR A 168 23.12 10.73 -11.63
C THR A 168 22.79 11.63 -10.43
N THR A 169 22.27 12.80 -10.72
CA THR A 169 21.75 13.72 -9.71
C THR A 169 20.23 13.80 -9.80
N TRP A 170 19.58 14.18 -8.72
CA TRP A 170 18.16 14.46 -8.72
C TRP A 170 17.83 15.60 -9.68
N GLU A 171 16.93 15.38 -10.62
CA GLU A 171 16.48 16.38 -11.60
C GLU A 171 15.35 17.27 -11.07
N PHE A 172 14.90 17.05 -9.84
CA PHE A 172 13.82 17.78 -9.19
C PHE A 172 13.97 17.76 -7.68
N THR A 173 13.32 18.71 -7.02
CA THR A 173 13.11 18.69 -5.58
C THR A 173 11.77 18.05 -5.27
N ALA A 174 11.73 17.07 -4.34
CA ALA A 174 10.49 16.45 -3.89
C ALA A 174 10.13 16.91 -2.48
N ARG A 175 8.90 17.40 -2.29
CA ARG A 175 8.39 17.88 -0.99
C ARG A 175 7.11 17.15 -0.62
N ALA A 176 6.98 16.83 0.65
CA ALA A 176 5.78 16.23 1.21
C ALA A 176 4.62 17.24 1.19
N ALA A 177 3.58 16.96 0.42
CA ALA A 177 2.37 17.77 0.40
C ALA A 177 1.43 17.45 1.57
N THR A 178 1.49 16.21 2.07
CA THR A 178 0.81 15.74 3.28
C THR A 178 1.83 15.09 4.19
N ARG A 179 1.42 14.53 5.34
CA ARG A 179 2.28 13.60 6.06
C ARG A 179 2.55 12.38 5.15
N VAL A 180 3.81 12.00 5.04
CA VAL A 180 4.27 10.92 4.15
C VAL A 180 4.99 9.86 4.96
N THR A 181 4.61 8.60 4.74
CA THR A 181 5.40 7.43 5.13
C THR A 181 6.06 6.87 3.88
N ALA A 182 7.38 6.83 3.87
CA ALA A 182 8.15 6.34 2.74
C ALA A 182 9.09 5.21 3.18
N LEU A 183 9.46 4.36 2.22
CA LEU A 183 10.51 3.37 2.37
C LEU A 183 11.71 3.82 1.53
N ALA A 184 12.86 3.98 2.14
CA ALA A 184 14.09 4.46 1.51
C ALA A 184 15.13 3.34 1.44
N LEU A 185 15.72 3.14 0.26
CA LEU A 185 16.86 2.24 0.05
C LEU A 185 18.05 3.10 -0.33
N PRO A 186 19.08 3.23 0.53
CA PRO A 186 20.32 3.90 0.17
C PRO A 186 21.10 3.06 -0.84
N ALA A 187 21.95 3.73 -1.66
CA ALA A 187 22.82 3.11 -2.66
C ALA A 187 23.90 2.22 -2.06
#